data_086eceb07e3b16f45266af6306698dc9
#
_entry.id   086eceb07e3b16f45266af6306698dc9
#
_cell.length_a   1.000
_cell.length_b   1.000
_cell.length_c   1.000
_cell.angle_alpha   90.00
_cell.angle_beta   90.00
_cell.angle_gamma   90.00
#
_symmetry.space_group_name_H-M   'P 1'
#
loop_
_entity.id
_entity.type
_entity.pdbx_description
1 polymer ?
#
loop_
_entity_poly.entity_id
_entity_poly.type
_entity_poly.pdbx_seq_one_letter_code
_entity_poly.pdbx_strand_id
1 'polypeptide(L)'
;MSELIEAQTEIFALLKQKEEQLGAIRNSEEPLIEKWQKFLGVILPIQIMVIRKHGYAGNQKGLAEFNEKLVRESETNPELKKLNEDKWIYLFKTAFGMNEVKSITLEDAQKMTREIADAMTSEEFLQKIDEVMATLKDGSMVEKRQRLLDVLLPVQMEVMERYGFPGEEGYIQAQRAMMDYFFDPVVIEEAQRAQDTIFKRAKLMG
;
A
#
# COMPACT_ATOMS: atom_id res chain seq x y z
N MET A 1 -15.05 10.09 -24.24
CA MET A 1 -14.04 10.01 -23.15
C MET A 1 -14.04 8.53 -22.73
N SER A 2 -12.90 7.91 -22.42
CA SER A 2 -12.98 6.51 -21.95
C SER A 2 -13.58 6.47 -20.55
N GLU A 3 -14.28 5.38 -20.22
CA GLU A 3 -14.88 5.17 -18.90
C GLU A 3 -13.85 5.31 -17.76
N LEU A 4 -12.61 4.87 -18.00
CA LEU A 4 -11.51 5.03 -17.03
C LEU A 4 -11.10 6.49 -16.81
N ILE A 5 -11.08 7.31 -17.85
CA ILE A 5 -10.79 8.75 -17.71
C ILE A 5 -11.91 9.43 -16.91
N GLU A 6 -13.17 9.10 -17.17
CA GLU A 6 -14.31 9.64 -16.42
C GLU A 6 -14.22 9.24 -14.93
N ALA A 7 -13.99 7.97 -14.64
CA ALA A 7 -13.84 7.48 -13.28
C ALA A 7 -12.65 8.12 -12.55
N GLN A 8 -11.48 8.20 -13.19
CA GLN A 8 -10.30 8.84 -12.59
C GLN A 8 -10.50 10.33 -12.37
N THR A 9 -11.18 11.02 -13.28
CA THR A 9 -11.50 12.44 -13.13
C THR A 9 -12.44 12.65 -11.94
N GLU A 10 -13.47 11.82 -11.80
CA GLU A 10 -14.40 11.87 -10.65
C GLU A 10 -13.66 11.57 -9.33
N ILE A 11 -12.85 10.51 -9.29
CA ILE A 11 -12.02 10.18 -8.12
C ILE A 11 -11.16 11.38 -7.73
N PHE A 12 -10.43 11.95 -8.68
CA PHE A 12 -9.53 13.07 -8.40
C PHE A 12 -10.27 14.31 -7.91
N ALA A 13 -11.42 14.63 -8.50
CA ALA A 13 -12.24 15.75 -8.09
C ALA A 13 -12.75 15.60 -6.65
N LEU A 14 -13.21 14.40 -6.27
CA LEU A 14 -13.67 14.11 -4.91
C LEU A 14 -12.54 14.09 -3.90
N LEU A 15 -11.35 13.59 -4.26
CA LEU A 15 -10.17 13.62 -3.41
C LEU A 15 -9.68 15.05 -3.14
N LYS A 16 -9.78 15.96 -4.11
CA LYS A 16 -9.51 17.39 -3.89
C LYS A 16 -10.43 18.02 -2.84
N GLN A 17 -11.68 17.58 -2.76
CA GLN A 17 -12.62 18.05 -1.72
C GLN A 17 -12.22 17.58 -0.29
N LYS A 18 -11.24 16.68 -0.18
CA LYS A 18 -10.66 16.18 1.08
C LYS A 18 -9.33 16.86 1.46
N GLU A 19 -9.00 17.98 0.82
CA GLU A 19 -7.73 18.68 1.02
C GLU A 19 -7.45 19.00 2.50
N GLU A 20 -8.46 19.45 3.24
CA GLU A 20 -8.33 19.74 4.68
C GLU A 20 -7.99 18.47 5.48
N GLN A 21 -8.65 17.34 5.19
CA GLN A 21 -8.37 16.07 5.87
C GLN A 21 -6.97 15.53 5.51
N LEU A 22 -6.57 15.64 4.25
CA LEU A 22 -5.24 15.26 3.81
C LEU A 22 -4.15 16.16 4.41
N GLY A 23 -4.39 17.46 4.48
CA GLY A 23 -3.51 18.42 5.15
C GLY A 23 -3.37 18.18 6.65
N ALA A 24 -4.45 17.76 7.31
CA ALA A 24 -4.41 17.39 8.73
C ALA A 24 -3.50 16.16 8.97
N ILE A 25 -3.48 15.16 8.04
CA ILE A 25 -2.55 14.04 8.10
C ILE A 25 -1.10 14.53 8.04
N ARG A 26 -0.80 15.44 7.11
CA ARG A 26 0.55 16.01 6.98
C ARG A 26 1.02 16.69 8.25
N ASN A 27 0.14 17.46 8.87
CA ASN A 27 0.47 18.29 10.03
C ASN A 27 0.41 17.55 11.38
N SER A 28 -0.01 16.27 11.39
CA SER A 28 0.01 15.46 12.60
C SER A 28 1.44 15.10 13.00
N GLU A 29 1.67 14.86 14.30
CA GLU A 29 2.96 14.41 14.86
C GLU A 29 3.10 12.87 14.83
N GLU A 30 2.15 12.18 14.20
CA GLU A 30 2.13 10.73 14.18
C GLU A 30 3.26 10.15 13.32
N PRO A 31 3.69 8.91 13.61
CA PRO A 31 4.62 8.16 12.76
C PRO A 31 4.11 8.06 11.33
N LEU A 32 5.02 8.05 10.36
CA LEU A 32 4.67 8.08 8.93
C LEU A 32 3.77 6.90 8.51
N ILE A 33 3.93 5.75 9.15
CA ILE A 33 3.08 4.57 8.92
C ILE A 33 1.63 4.78 9.36
N GLU A 34 1.42 5.44 10.49
CA GLU A 34 0.07 5.79 10.95
C GLU A 34 -0.57 6.83 10.03
N LYS A 35 0.23 7.80 9.56
CA LYS A 35 -0.21 8.74 8.52
C LYS A 35 -0.65 8.01 7.25
N TRP A 36 0.11 6.99 6.82
CA TRP A 36 -0.25 6.15 5.67
C TRP A 36 -1.60 5.44 5.87
N GLN A 37 -1.82 4.84 7.04
CA GLN A 37 -3.10 4.18 7.33
C GLN A 37 -4.28 5.16 7.30
N LYS A 38 -4.12 6.37 7.87
CA LYS A 38 -5.13 7.42 7.80
C LYS A 38 -5.38 7.89 6.37
N PHE A 39 -4.31 8.04 5.59
CA PHE A 39 -4.39 8.39 4.19
C PHE A 39 -5.21 7.35 3.40
N LEU A 40 -4.94 6.05 3.57
CA LEU A 40 -5.73 4.98 2.97
C LEU A 40 -7.20 5.05 3.41
N GLY A 41 -7.46 5.37 4.68
CA GLY A 41 -8.81 5.57 5.20
C GLY A 41 -9.58 6.71 4.52
N VAL A 42 -8.88 7.70 3.96
CA VAL A 42 -9.52 8.80 3.18
C VAL A 42 -9.71 8.38 1.72
N ILE A 43 -8.70 7.79 1.08
CA ILE A 43 -8.72 7.59 -0.37
C ILE A 43 -9.52 6.35 -0.80
N LEU A 44 -9.40 5.22 -0.08
CA LEU A 44 -10.01 3.96 -0.51
C LEU A 44 -11.55 4.02 -0.56
N PRO A 45 -12.27 4.60 0.43
CA PRO A 45 -13.72 4.71 0.36
C PRO A 45 -14.20 5.51 -0.86
N ILE A 46 -13.49 6.57 -1.23
CA ILE A 46 -13.82 7.39 -2.39
C ILE A 46 -13.59 6.60 -3.68
N GLN A 47 -12.45 5.92 -3.81
CA GLN A 47 -12.18 5.07 -4.96
C GLN A 47 -13.24 3.99 -5.12
N ILE A 48 -13.54 3.24 -4.06
CA ILE A 48 -14.55 2.17 -4.07
C ILE A 48 -15.95 2.71 -4.44
N MET A 49 -16.31 3.87 -3.91
CA MET A 49 -17.60 4.50 -4.24
C MET A 49 -17.71 4.85 -5.72
N VAL A 50 -16.65 5.44 -6.30
CA VAL A 50 -16.67 5.86 -7.71
C VAL A 50 -16.60 4.65 -8.64
N ILE A 51 -15.69 3.71 -8.43
CA ILE A 51 -15.59 2.53 -9.30
C ILE A 51 -16.88 1.73 -9.33
N ARG A 52 -17.63 1.69 -8.21
CA ARG A 52 -18.95 1.06 -8.16
C ARG A 52 -19.95 1.72 -9.09
N LYS A 53 -19.93 3.05 -9.24
CA LYS A 53 -20.78 3.77 -10.20
C LYS A 53 -20.43 3.42 -11.66
N HIS A 54 -19.16 3.07 -11.90
CA HIS A 54 -18.64 2.65 -13.20
C HIS A 54 -18.67 1.13 -13.41
N GLY A 55 -19.55 0.41 -12.71
CA GLY A 55 -19.83 -1.01 -12.96
C GLY A 55 -18.88 -2.02 -12.33
N TYR A 56 -17.87 -1.59 -11.57
CA TYR A 56 -16.99 -2.48 -10.83
C TYR A 56 -17.61 -2.94 -9.50
N ALA A 57 -17.14 -4.05 -8.96
CA ALA A 57 -17.55 -4.46 -7.61
C ALA A 57 -17.10 -3.41 -6.58
N GLY A 58 -17.98 -3.05 -5.64
CA GLY A 58 -17.70 -2.07 -4.58
C GLY A 58 -16.87 -2.66 -3.43
N ASN A 59 -15.76 -3.32 -3.74
CA ASN A 59 -14.87 -3.99 -2.79
C ASN A 59 -13.43 -4.04 -3.32
N GLN A 60 -12.53 -4.69 -2.59
CA GLN A 60 -11.11 -4.84 -2.96
C GLN A 60 -10.93 -5.53 -4.33
N LYS A 61 -11.77 -6.52 -4.66
CA LYS A 61 -11.69 -7.20 -5.96
C LYS A 61 -11.98 -6.23 -7.11
N GLY A 62 -13.07 -5.44 -7.00
CA GLY A 62 -13.37 -4.43 -8.02
C GLY A 62 -12.31 -3.34 -8.12
N LEU A 63 -11.66 -2.97 -7.00
CA LEU A 63 -10.54 -2.04 -7.02
C LEU A 63 -9.31 -2.64 -7.72
N ALA A 64 -9.02 -3.91 -7.52
CA ALA A 64 -7.94 -4.61 -8.21
C ALA A 64 -8.21 -4.67 -9.73
N GLU A 65 -9.41 -5.05 -10.14
CA GLU A 65 -9.84 -5.08 -11.56
C GLU A 65 -9.75 -3.69 -12.21
N PHE A 66 -10.15 -2.65 -11.48
CA PHE A 66 -10.04 -1.27 -11.96
C PHE A 66 -8.58 -0.85 -12.12
N ASN A 67 -7.73 -1.12 -11.14
CA ASN A 67 -6.31 -0.79 -11.18
C ASN A 67 -5.58 -1.56 -12.31
N GLU A 68 -5.90 -2.83 -12.53
CA GLU A 68 -5.36 -3.61 -13.65
C GLU A 68 -5.62 -2.93 -14.99
N LYS A 69 -6.88 -2.54 -15.23
CA LYS A 69 -7.24 -1.83 -16.47
C LYS A 69 -6.56 -0.47 -16.56
N LEU A 70 -6.51 0.26 -15.44
CA LEU A 70 -5.86 1.57 -15.37
C LEU A 70 -4.37 1.49 -15.76
N VAL A 71 -3.65 0.52 -15.22
CA VAL A 71 -2.23 0.30 -15.53
C VAL A 71 -2.07 -0.03 -17.02
N ARG A 72 -2.81 -1.02 -17.52
CA ARG A 72 -2.74 -1.47 -18.92
C ARG A 72 -3.09 -0.36 -19.93
N GLU A 73 -4.16 0.38 -19.70
CA GLU A 73 -4.56 1.46 -20.60
C GLU A 73 -3.65 2.68 -20.50
N SER A 74 -3.04 2.93 -19.34
CA SER A 74 -2.07 4.03 -19.17
C SER A 74 -0.79 3.84 -20.00
N GLU A 75 -0.45 2.61 -20.40
CA GLU A 75 0.70 2.33 -21.27
C GLU A 75 0.52 2.93 -22.68
N THR A 76 -0.71 2.98 -23.17
CA THR A 76 -1.05 3.42 -24.53
C THR A 76 -1.85 4.72 -24.57
N ASN A 77 -2.32 5.21 -23.42
CA ASN A 77 -3.13 6.42 -23.29
C ASN A 77 -2.40 7.48 -22.45
N PRO A 78 -1.69 8.43 -23.07
CA PRO A 78 -0.94 9.47 -22.35
C PRO A 78 -1.80 10.38 -21.46
N GLU A 79 -3.04 10.63 -21.85
CA GLU A 79 -3.98 11.46 -21.07
C GLU A 79 -4.33 10.75 -19.74
N LEU A 80 -4.68 9.46 -19.81
CA LEU A 80 -4.98 8.66 -18.63
C LEU A 80 -3.78 8.51 -17.70
N LYS A 81 -2.60 8.26 -18.29
CA LYS A 81 -1.32 8.20 -17.56
C LYS A 81 -1.08 9.49 -16.79
N LYS A 82 -1.14 10.63 -17.50
CA LYS A 82 -0.93 11.94 -16.89
C LYS A 82 -1.94 12.23 -15.78
N LEU A 83 -3.22 11.95 -15.99
CA LEU A 83 -4.26 12.14 -15.00
C LEU A 83 -3.99 11.33 -13.72
N ASN A 84 -3.56 10.08 -13.86
CA ASN A 84 -3.21 9.23 -12.72
C ASN A 84 -1.95 9.75 -11.98
N GLU A 85 -0.92 10.17 -12.71
CA GLU A 85 0.29 10.78 -12.15
C GLU A 85 -0.03 12.08 -11.40
N ASP A 86 -0.75 13.00 -12.01
CA ASP A 86 -1.15 14.28 -11.41
C ASP A 86 -1.97 14.08 -10.13
N LYS A 87 -2.86 13.08 -10.11
CA LYS A 87 -3.63 12.69 -8.92
C LYS A 87 -2.70 12.27 -7.79
N TRP A 88 -1.77 11.36 -8.04
CA TRP A 88 -0.88 10.86 -7.00
C TRP A 88 0.11 11.92 -6.50
N ILE A 89 0.66 12.76 -7.39
CA ILE A 89 1.50 13.90 -7.00
C ILE A 89 0.73 14.86 -6.09
N TYR A 90 -0.51 15.20 -6.45
CA TYR A 90 -1.36 16.05 -5.62
C TYR A 90 -1.58 15.45 -4.23
N LEU A 91 -1.94 14.18 -4.17
CA LEU A 91 -2.23 13.48 -2.92
C LEU A 91 -1.00 13.40 -2.02
N PHE A 92 0.16 13.04 -2.57
CA PHE A 92 1.40 12.90 -1.81
C PHE A 92 1.92 14.25 -1.33
N LYS A 93 1.83 15.26 -2.16
CA LYS A 93 2.16 16.63 -1.76
C LYS A 93 1.28 17.13 -0.61
N THR A 94 -0.03 16.89 -0.70
CA THR A 94 -0.99 17.36 0.29
C THR A 94 -0.87 16.60 1.61
N ALA A 95 -0.80 15.27 1.57
CA ALA A 95 -0.83 14.42 2.76
C ALA A 95 0.53 14.19 3.43
N PHE A 96 1.63 14.26 2.66
CA PHE A 96 2.97 13.94 3.18
C PHE A 96 4.02 15.01 2.90
N GLY A 97 3.72 16.02 2.08
CA GLY A 97 4.70 17.04 1.66
C GLY A 97 5.67 16.58 0.59
N MET A 98 5.46 15.41 0.00
CA MET A 98 6.31 14.83 -1.03
C MET A 98 5.94 15.40 -2.40
N ASN A 99 6.93 15.87 -3.17
CA ASN A 99 6.69 16.46 -4.50
C ASN A 99 6.85 15.46 -5.65
N GLU A 100 7.33 14.27 -5.35
CA GLU A 100 7.57 13.20 -6.32
C GLU A 100 6.79 11.95 -5.91
N VAL A 101 6.37 11.19 -6.92
CA VAL A 101 5.76 9.87 -6.76
C VAL A 101 6.57 8.88 -7.58
N LYS A 102 7.19 7.94 -6.89
CA LYS A 102 7.99 6.88 -7.51
C LYS A 102 7.08 5.78 -8.04
N SER A 103 7.49 5.18 -9.14
CA SER A 103 6.91 3.98 -9.72
C SER A 103 7.90 2.83 -9.68
N ILE A 104 7.41 1.62 -9.87
CA ILE A 104 8.18 0.40 -9.99
C ILE A 104 7.67 -0.37 -11.21
N THR A 105 8.49 -1.18 -11.84
CA THR A 105 8.02 -2.08 -12.91
C THR A 105 7.31 -3.29 -12.30
N LEU A 106 6.46 -3.98 -13.08
CA LEU A 106 5.83 -5.22 -12.62
C LEU A 106 6.88 -6.27 -12.23
N GLU A 107 7.94 -6.40 -13.04
CA GLU A 107 9.03 -7.35 -12.77
C GLU A 107 9.72 -7.06 -11.44
N ASP A 108 10.03 -5.80 -11.17
CA ASP A 108 10.66 -5.40 -9.90
C ASP A 108 9.68 -5.49 -8.74
N ALA A 109 8.39 -5.23 -8.93
CA ALA A 109 7.36 -5.42 -7.92
C ALA A 109 7.24 -6.89 -7.52
N GLN A 110 7.23 -7.82 -8.47
CA GLN A 110 7.23 -9.26 -8.22
C GLN A 110 8.50 -9.72 -7.49
N LYS A 111 9.69 -9.24 -7.92
CA LYS A 111 10.97 -9.55 -7.26
C LYS A 111 10.99 -9.01 -5.83
N MET A 112 10.65 -7.75 -5.64
CA MET A 112 10.63 -7.09 -4.33
C MET A 112 9.68 -7.81 -3.37
N THR A 113 8.48 -8.16 -3.81
CA THR A 113 7.50 -8.88 -2.98
C THR A 113 8.01 -10.26 -2.58
N ARG A 114 8.66 -10.97 -3.52
CA ARG A 114 9.27 -12.29 -3.24
C ARG A 114 10.40 -12.18 -2.24
N GLU A 115 11.31 -11.21 -2.40
CA GLU A 115 12.41 -10.98 -1.46
C GLU A 115 11.91 -10.59 -0.07
N ILE A 116 10.86 -9.76 0.03
CA ILE A 116 10.20 -9.45 1.30
C ILE A 116 9.64 -10.73 1.92
N ALA A 117 8.91 -11.53 1.15
CA ALA A 117 8.33 -12.77 1.63
C ALA A 117 9.40 -13.77 2.10
N ASP A 118 10.49 -13.93 1.37
CA ASP A 118 11.59 -14.81 1.73
C ASP A 118 12.29 -14.34 3.02
N ALA A 119 12.56 -13.05 3.15
CA ALA A 119 13.15 -12.49 4.36
C ALA A 119 12.24 -12.68 5.59
N MET A 120 10.93 -12.43 5.43
CA MET A 120 9.94 -12.51 6.51
C MET A 120 9.53 -13.94 6.86
N THR A 121 9.80 -14.93 6.01
CA THR A 121 9.55 -16.35 6.26
C THR A 121 10.82 -17.15 6.58
N SER A 122 11.98 -16.49 6.65
CA SER A 122 13.22 -17.14 7.06
C SER A 122 13.15 -17.62 8.51
N GLU A 123 13.79 -18.75 8.83
CA GLU A 123 13.78 -19.27 10.20
C GLU A 123 14.38 -18.29 11.21
N GLU A 124 15.44 -17.55 10.81
CA GLU A 124 16.01 -16.50 11.65
C GLU A 124 15.00 -15.42 12.01
N PHE A 125 14.20 -14.98 11.03
CA PHE A 125 13.19 -13.96 11.27
C PHE A 125 12.02 -14.51 12.12
N LEU A 126 11.60 -15.74 11.87
CA LEU A 126 10.53 -16.39 12.63
C LEU A 126 10.93 -16.61 14.10
N GLN A 127 12.20 -16.86 14.39
CA GLN A 127 12.72 -16.88 15.76
C GLN A 127 12.61 -15.52 16.45
N LYS A 128 12.90 -14.42 15.76
CA LYS A 128 12.67 -13.07 16.30
C LYS A 128 11.20 -12.81 16.64
N ILE A 129 10.29 -13.31 15.82
CA ILE A 129 8.84 -13.26 16.12
C ILE A 129 8.52 -14.03 17.37
N ASP A 130 9.04 -15.26 17.54
CA ASP A 130 8.84 -16.07 18.75
C ASP A 130 9.33 -15.35 20.00
N GLU A 131 10.51 -14.75 19.95
CA GLU A 131 11.09 -13.99 21.07
C GLU A 131 10.19 -12.81 21.46
N VAL A 132 9.75 -12.02 20.48
CA VAL A 132 8.85 -10.89 20.72
C VAL A 132 7.51 -11.36 21.28
N MET A 133 6.91 -12.41 20.72
CA MET A 133 5.63 -12.94 21.19
C MET A 133 5.75 -13.57 22.59
N ALA A 134 6.91 -14.13 22.93
CA ALA A 134 7.17 -14.67 24.28
C ALA A 134 7.15 -13.57 25.36
N THR A 135 7.56 -12.34 25.03
CA THR A 135 7.49 -11.21 25.97
C THR A 135 6.06 -10.68 26.17
N LEU A 136 5.14 -11.04 25.29
CA LEU A 136 3.77 -10.54 25.22
C LEU A 136 2.72 -11.62 25.54
N LYS A 137 3.07 -12.63 26.34
CA LYS A 137 2.14 -13.76 26.65
C LYS A 137 0.79 -13.27 27.14
N ASP A 138 0.78 -12.28 28.02
CA ASP A 138 -0.43 -11.70 28.61
C ASP A 138 -0.86 -10.39 27.93
N GLY A 139 -0.19 -10.00 26.84
CA GLY A 139 -0.49 -8.77 26.10
C GLY A 139 -1.78 -8.87 25.30
N SER A 140 -2.46 -7.73 25.14
CA SER A 140 -3.63 -7.62 24.29
C SER A 140 -3.29 -7.90 22.81
N MET A 141 -4.30 -8.25 22.00
CA MET A 141 -4.13 -8.43 20.56
C MET A 141 -3.62 -7.17 19.87
N VAL A 142 -3.97 -5.99 20.39
CA VAL A 142 -3.50 -4.71 19.87
C VAL A 142 -2.00 -4.54 20.09
N GLU A 143 -1.52 -4.80 21.31
CA GLU A 143 -0.09 -4.76 21.65
C GLU A 143 0.71 -5.77 20.83
N LYS A 144 0.20 -7.00 20.69
CA LYS A 144 0.85 -8.03 19.87
C LYS A 144 1.00 -7.59 18.41
N ARG A 145 -0.06 -7.02 17.82
CA ARG A 145 -0.02 -6.50 16.46
C ARG A 145 0.96 -5.33 16.31
N GLN A 146 0.96 -4.40 17.27
CA GLN A 146 1.88 -3.26 17.22
C GLN A 146 3.33 -3.74 17.29
N ARG A 147 3.67 -4.61 18.23
CA ARG A 147 5.02 -5.17 18.35
C ARG A 147 5.44 -5.99 17.14
N LEU A 148 4.50 -6.68 16.52
CA LEU A 148 4.76 -7.39 15.28
C LEU A 148 5.15 -6.40 14.16
N LEU A 149 4.43 -5.29 14.02
CA LEU A 149 4.78 -4.25 13.05
C LEU A 149 6.17 -3.67 13.30
N ASP A 150 6.56 -3.43 14.56
CA ASP A 150 7.89 -2.92 14.92
C ASP A 150 9.03 -3.84 14.43
N VAL A 151 8.77 -5.15 14.30
CA VAL A 151 9.74 -6.14 13.80
C VAL A 151 9.68 -6.30 12.28
N LEU A 152 8.48 -6.23 11.70
CA LEU A 152 8.27 -6.43 10.26
C LEU A 152 8.79 -5.27 9.41
N LEU A 153 8.55 -4.04 9.86
CA LEU A 153 8.86 -2.84 9.10
C LEU A 153 10.33 -2.70 8.72
N PRO A 154 11.31 -2.89 9.63
CA PRO A 154 12.72 -2.77 9.28
C PRO A 154 13.13 -3.73 8.17
N VAL A 155 12.61 -4.97 8.18
CA VAL A 155 12.92 -5.98 7.16
C VAL A 155 12.33 -5.59 5.80
N GLN A 156 11.09 -5.10 5.79
CA GLN A 156 10.47 -4.61 4.56
C GLN A 156 11.24 -3.40 4.00
N MET A 157 11.60 -2.44 4.85
CA MET A 157 12.32 -1.24 4.45
C MET A 157 13.70 -1.56 3.88
N GLU A 158 14.44 -2.52 4.47
CA GLU A 158 15.74 -2.97 3.97
C GLU A 158 15.63 -3.54 2.54
N VAL A 159 14.60 -4.34 2.27
CA VAL A 159 14.36 -4.85 0.91
C VAL A 159 13.96 -3.70 -0.03
N MET A 160 13.01 -2.86 0.37
CA MET A 160 12.50 -1.75 -0.45
C MET A 160 13.61 -0.75 -0.83
N GLU A 161 14.59 -0.53 0.05
CA GLU A 161 15.74 0.34 -0.22
C GLU A 161 16.54 -0.14 -1.43
N ARG A 162 16.72 -1.45 -1.62
CA ARG A 162 17.41 -2.04 -2.77
C ARG A 162 16.69 -1.76 -4.10
N TYR A 163 15.40 -1.47 -4.03
CA TYR A 163 14.56 -1.09 -5.18
C TYR A 163 14.37 0.42 -5.32
N GLY A 164 15.19 1.24 -4.62
CA GLY A 164 15.19 2.69 -4.74
C GLY A 164 14.17 3.41 -3.84
N PHE A 165 13.70 2.73 -2.77
CA PHE A 165 12.75 3.26 -1.80
C PHE A 165 13.38 3.34 -0.38
N PRO A 166 14.33 4.25 -0.14
CA PRO A 166 15.04 4.32 1.14
C PRO A 166 14.21 4.98 2.25
N GLY A 167 14.37 4.46 3.47
CA GLY A 167 13.80 5.04 4.69
C GLY A 167 12.27 5.02 4.75
N GLU A 168 11.69 5.74 5.70
CA GLU A 168 10.24 5.77 5.92
C GLU A 168 9.47 6.39 4.74
N GLU A 169 9.99 7.46 4.14
CA GLU A 169 9.39 8.05 2.94
C GLU A 169 9.42 7.05 1.78
N GLY A 170 10.53 6.32 1.62
CA GLY A 170 10.65 5.26 0.63
C GLY A 170 9.63 4.15 0.87
N TYR A 171 9.40 3.76 2.12
CA TYR A 171 8.37 2.79 2.46
C TYR A 171 6.98 3.22 1.95
N ILE A 172 6.57 4.46 2.21
CA ILE A 172 5.29 4.99 1.72
C ILE A 172 5.23 5.02 0.19
N GLN A 173 6.32 5.42 -0.46
CA GLN A 173 6.43 5.41 -1.92
C GLN A 173 6.30 3.98 -2.49
N ALA A 174 6.96 3.00 -1.86
CA ALA A 174 6.88 1.60 -2.25
C ALA A 174 5.46 1.04 -2.07
N GLN A 175 4.82 1.32 -0.93
CA GLN A 175 3.43 0.90 -0.69
C GLN A 175 2.48 1.43 -1.78
N ARG A 176 2.65 2.71 -2.16
CA ARG A 176 1.85 3.28 -3.26
C ARG A 176 2.18 2.60 -4.59
N ALA A 177 3.45 2.43 -4.93
CA ALA A 177 3.86 1.81 -6.19
C ALA A 177 3.32 0.38 -6.31
N MET A 178 3.30 -0.37 -5.21
CA MET A 178 2.73 -1.72 -5.15
C MET A 178 1.22 -1.76 -5.33
N MET A 179 0.48 -0.68 -5.00
CA MET A 179 -0.97 -0.63 -5.25
C MET A 179 -1.33 -0.79 -6.73
N ASP A 180 -0.42 -0.42 -7.64
CA ASP A 180 -0.62 -0.58 -9.08
C ASP A 180 -0.63 -2.06 -9.49
N TYR A 181 -0.11 -2.97 -8.67
CA TYR A 181 0.05 -4.40 -8.96
C TYR A 181 -0.65 -5.35 -8.00
N PHE A 182 -1.55 -4.86 -7.15
CA PHE A 182 -2.36 -5.71 -6.25
C PHE A 182 -3.37 -6.63 -6.97
N PHE A 183 -3.36 -6.64 -8.28
CA PHE A 183 -4.08 -7.61 -9.11
C PHE A 183 -3.17 -8.75 -9.63
N ASP A 184 -1.85 -8.59 -9.56
CA ASP A 184 -0.91 -9.59 -10.08
C ASP A 184 -0.85 -10.84 -9.19
N PRO A 185 -1.03 -12.04 -9.74
CA PRO A 185 -1.07 -13.27 -8.95
C PRO A 185 0.20 -13.51 -8.13
N VAL A 186 1.38 -13.21 -8.68
CA VAL A 186 2.66 -13.42 -7.99
C VAL A 186 2.77 -12.48 -6.79
N VAL A 187 2.40 -11.20 -6.97
CA VAL A 187 2.41 -10.22 -5.88
C VAL A 187 1.44 -10.64 -4.77
N ILE A 188 0.23 -11.09 -5.13
CA ILE A 188 -0.78 -11.54 -4.17
C ILE A 188 -0.29 -12.79 -3.42
N GLU A 189 0.16 -13.82 -4.14
CA GLU A 189 0.58 -15.09 -3.54
C GLU A 189 1.74 -14.94 -2.58
N GLU A 190 2.77 -14.14 -2.95
CA GLU A 190 3.93 -13.92 -2.10
C GLU A 190 3.60 -13.08 -0.86
N ALA A 191 2.79 -12.03 -1.03
CA ALA A 191 2.32 -11.24 0.11
C ALA A 191 1.49 -12.09 1.07
N GLN A 192 0.63 -12.96 0.55
CA GLN A 192 -0.20 -13.87 1.35
C GLN A 192 0.65 -14.95 2.03
N ARG A 193 1.65 -15.52 1.34
CA ARG A 193 2.60 -16.47 1.92
C ARG A 193 3.29 -15.90 3.16
N ALA A 194 3.79 -14.68 3.05
CA ALA A 194 4.43 -13.99 4.18
C ALA A 194 3.45 -13.76 5.34
N GLN A 195 2.28 -13.20 5.02
CA GLN A 195 1.26 -12.90 6.03
C GLN A 195 0.78 -14.15 6.77
N ASP A 196 0.44 -15.20 6.06
CA ASP A 196 -0.06 -16.46 6.65
C ASP A 196 1.01 -17.11 7.54
N THR A 197 2.26 -17.13 7.08
CA THR A 197 3.37 -17.70 7.86
C THR A 197 3.57 -16.94 9.16
N ILE A 198 3.62 -15.61 9.10
CA ILE A 198 3.84 -14.74 10.26
C ILE A 198 2.67 -14.83 11.24
N PHE A 199 1.43 -14.70 10.76
CA PHE A 199 0.26 -14.74 11.63
C PHE A 199 0.07 -16.11 12.28
N LYS A 200 0.36 -17.19 11.56
CA LYS A 200 0.36 -18.54 12.12
C LYS A 200 1.42 -18.68 13.22
N ARG A 201 2.65 -18.19 12.98
CA ARG A 201 3.74 -18.24 13.97
C ARG A 201 3.43 -17.40 15.20
N ALA A 202 2.92 -16.17 14.99
CA ALA A 202 2.54 -15.26 16.07
C ALA A 202 1.24 -15.67 16.80
N LYS A 203 0.55 -16.74 16.36
CA LYS A 203 -0.75 -17.20 16.89
C LYS A 203 -1.81 -16.07 16.87
N LEU A 204 -1.81 -15.27 15.82
CA LEU A 204 -2.77 -14.20 15.60
C LEU A 204 -3.92 -14.58 14.67
N MET A 205 -3.92 -15.82 14.16
CA MET A 205 -5.05 -16.45 13.49
C MET A 205 -5.92 -17.12 14.56
N GLY A 206 -7.17 -16.68 14.67
CA GLY A 206 -8.22 -17.31 15.45
C GLY A 206 -9.12 -18.17 14.57
#